data_cf7b574d8826015d5450f6078e6cd9ac
#
_entry.id   cf7b574d8826015d5450f6078e6cd9ac
#
_cell.length_a   1.000
_cell.length_b   1.000
_cell.length_c   1.000
_cell.angle_alpha   90.00
_cell.angle_beta   90.00
_cell.angle_gamma   90.00
#
_symmetry.space_group_name_H-M   'P 1'
#
loop_
_entity.id
_entity.type
_entity.pdbx_description
1 polymer ?
#
loop_
_entity_poly.entity_id
_entity_poly.type
_entity_poly.pdbx_seq_one_letter_code
_entity_poly.pdbx_strand_id
1 'polypeptide(L)'
;SSLTAAADREEIAELFDKFNSIPFDDRINRKASVQDIRRGYLEDFLRDSRSSLADEINKSSMEDLLLSLEVADETDTELSIRNIGVLMFTDRPDRFIPGAQIDLVKFNTEEAEGSDDFFEKTFYGPIWKQVRDVLDYINTNIIEEKVVKIQGRAESERYFNYPYNALEEAVVNAVFHKSYREPEPVEVRIYVDRIM
;
A
#
# COMPACT_ATOMS: atom_id res chain seq x y z
N SER A 1 -47.95 -9.09 -4.28
CA SER A 1 -47.38 -7.75 -4.47
C SER A 1 -45.92 -7.80 -4.10
N SER A 2 -45.06 -7.84 -5.13
CA SER A 2 -43.61 -7.74 -4.94
C SER A 2 -43.30 -6.29 -4.60
N LEU A 3 -42.86 -6.04 -3.36
CA LEU A 3 -42.18 -4.82 -3.00
C LEU A 3 -40.82 -4.84 -3.69
N THR A 4 -40.71 -4.09 -4.77
CA THR A 4 -39.41 -3.74 -5.35
C THR A 4 -38.81 -2.72 -4.39
N ALA A 5 -37.89 -3.14 -3.50
CA ALA A 5 -37.11 -2.22 -2.71
C ALA A 5 -36.26 -1.39 -3.70
N ALA A 6 -36.26 -0.07 -3.56
CA ALA A 6 -35.35 0.76 -4.31
C ALA A 6 -33.92 0.39 -3.85
N ALA A 7 -33.06 0.01 -4.80
CA ALA A 7 -31.65 -0.24 -4.52
C ALA A 7 -31.06 1.03 -3.89
N ASP A 8 -30.27 0.86 -2.84
CA ASP A 8 -29.59 1.99 -2.25
C ASP A 8 -28.44 2.50 -3.16
N ARG A 9 -27.79 3.60 -2.79
CA ARG A 9 -26.73 4.18 -3.61
C ARG A 9 -25.54 3.25 -3.77
N GLU A 10 -25.29 2.41 -2.81
CA GLU A 10 -24.19 1.46 -2.78
C GLU A 10 -24.46 0.27 -3.70
N GLU A 11 -25.65 -0.30 -3.65
CA GLU A 11 -26.11 -1.35 -4.58
C GLU A 11 -26.13 -0.88 -6.03
N ILE A 12 -26.53 0.38 -6.27
CA ILE A 12 -26.49 0.99 -7.60
C ILE A 12 -25.04 1.16 -8.07
N ALA A 13 -24.12 1.59 -7.20
CA ALA A 13 -22.72 1.73 -7.53
C ALA A 13 -22.08 0.36 -7.84
N GLU A 14 -22.38 -0.68 -7.05
CA GLU A 14 -21.93 -2.05 -7.33
C GLU A 14 -22.48 -2.62 -8.64
N LEU A 15 -23.73 -2.33 -8.97
CA LEU A 15 -24.31 -2.72 -10.24
C LEU A 15 -23.63 -2.01 -11.42
N PHE A 16 -23.40 -0.70 -11.31
CA PHE A 16 -22.64 0.05 -12.31
C PHE A 16 -21.20 -0.44 -12.43
N ASP A 17 -20.57 -0.85 -11.33
CA ASP A 17 -19.23 -1.41 -11.32
C ASP A 17 -19.15 -2.79 -11.98
N LYS A 18 -20.19 -3.61 -11.83
CA LYS A 18 -20.31 -4.91 -12.53
C LYS A 18 -20.59 -4.74 -14.02
N PHE A 19 -21.33 -3.71 -14.40
CA PHE A 19 -21.64 -3.42 -15.80
C PHE A 19 -20.53 -2.64 -16.50
N ASN A 20 -19.80 -1.76 -15.80
CA ASN A 20 -18.58 -1.13 -16.28
C ASN A 20 -17.39 -2.02 -15.93
N SER A 21 -16.94 -2.80 -16.88
CA SER A 21 -15.80 -3.76 -16.73
C SER A 21 -14.44 -3.09 -16.50
N ILE A 22 -14.40 -1.80 -16.11
CA ILE A 22 -13.14 -1.08 -15.85
C ILE A 22 -12.72 -1.38 -14.40
N PRO A 23 -11.56 -2.02 -14.20
CA PRO A 23 -10.97 -2.23 -12.88
C PRO A 23 -10.85 -0.93 -12.09
N PHE A 24 -10.87 -1.00 -10.76
CA PHE A 24 -10.74 0.19 -9.91
C PHE A 24 -9.48 0.99 -10.23
N ASP A 25 -8.38 0.30 -10.45
CA ASP A 25 -7.06 0.89 -10.69
C ASP A 25 -7.01 1.70 -11.99
N ASP A 26 -7.76 1.28 -13.00
CA ASP A 26 -7.84 1.93 -14.31
C ASP A 26 -8.83 3.11 -14.38
N ARG A 27 -9.59 3.34 -13.31
CA ARG A 27 -10.54 4.45 -13.29
C ARG A 27 -9.86 5.78 -13.09
N ILE A 28 -10.36 6.81 -13.79
CA ILE A 28 -9.90 8.18 -13.57
C ILE A 28 -10.24 8.65 -12.16
N ASN A 29 -9.24 9.16 -11.46
CA ASN A 29 -9.42 9.85 -10.19
C ASN A 29 -9.75 11.32 -10.44
N ARG A 30 -11.01 11.70 -10.24
CA ARG A 30 -11.49 13.07 -10.51
C ARG A 30 -10.95 14.13 -9.55
N LYS A 31 -10.25 13.73 -8.48
CA LYS A 31 -9.68 14.64 -7.48
C LYS A 31 -8.18 14.89 -7.72
N ALA A 32 -7.53 14.02 -8.49
CA ALA A 32 -6.11 14.10 -8.75
C ALA A 32 -5.79 14.77 -10.09
N SER A 33 -4.67 15.46 -10.13
CA SER A 33 -4.10 16.11 -11.30
C SER A 33 -2.64 15.72 -11.49
N VAL A 34 -2.04 16.07 -12.60
CA VAL A 34 -0.59 15.85 -12.87
C VAL A 34 0.29 16.49 -11.78
N GLN A 35 -0.17 17.60 -11.19
CA GLN A 35 0.57 18.32 -10.15
C GLN A 35 0.69 17.54 -8.83
N ASP A 36 -0.18 16.58 -8.60
CA ASP A 36 -0.16 15.70 -7.42
C ASP A 36 0.85 14.57 -7.56
N ILE A 37 1.29 14.29 -8.80
CA ILE A 37 2.26 13.26 -9.11
C ILE A 37 3.68 13.76 -8.86
N ARG A 38 4.50 12.97 -8.19
CA ARG A 38 5.90 13.27 -7.90
C ARG A 38 6.84 12.57 -8.88
N ARG A 39 7.56 13.39 -9.66
CA ARG A 39 8.55 12.86 -10.62
C ARG A 39 9.60 11.97 -9.95
N GLY A 40 10.05 12.31 -8.75
CA GLY A 40 11.00 11.49 -8.00
C GLY A 40 10.51 10.07 -7.73
N TYR A 41 9.22 9.88 -7.49
CA TYR A 41 8.65 8.53 -7.31
C TYR A 41 8.59 7.74 -8.62
N LEU A 42 8.35 8.40 -9.76
CA LEU A 42 8.46 7.77 -11.08
C LEU A 42 9.92 7.32 -11.35
N GLU A 43 10.88 8.19 -11.03
CA GLU A 43 12.31 7.90 -11.18
C GLU A 43 12.75 6.71 -10.34
N ASP A 44 12.38 6.69 -9.08
CA ASP A 44 12.71 5.61 -8.16
C ASP A 44 12.07 4.29 -8.61
N PHE A 45 10.78 4.32 -8.96
CA PHE A 45 10.05 3.14 -9.42
C PHE A 45 10.64 2.56 -10.71
N LEU A 46 10.93 3.39 -11.70
CA LEU A 46 11.51 2.96 -12.98
C LEU A 46 12.92 2.41 -12.81
N ARG A 47 13.72 2.99 -11.90
CA ARG A 47 15.05 2.50 -11.57
C ARG A 47 15.00 1.16 -10.84
N ASP A 48 14.14 1.03 -9.82
CA ASP A 48 13.99 -0.18 -9.01
C ASP A 48 13.43 -1.34 -9.83
N SER A 49 12.49 -1.06 -10.76
CA SER A 49 11.93 -2.05 -11.68
C SER A 49 12.82 -2.39 -12.87
N ARG A 50 14.00 -1.73 -13.00
CA ARG A 50 14.92 -1.87 -14.15
C ARG A 50 14.21 -1.68 -15.50
N SER A 51 13.27 -0.76 -15.55
CA SER A 51 12.53 -0.43 -16.75
C SER A 51 13.45 0.26 -17.78
N SER A 52 13.27 -0.04 -19.06
CA SER A 52 13.95 0.67 -20.15
C SER A 52 13.61 2.17 -20.19
N LEU A 53 12.44 2.56 -19.64
CA LEU A 53 12.04 3.96 -19.53
C LEU A 53 12.90 4.76 -18.53
N ALA A 54 13.66 4.09 -17.66
CA ALA A 54 14.56 4.76 -16.72
C ALA A 54 15.64 5.61 -17.44
N ASP A 55 16.12 5.16 -18.60
CA ASP A 55 17.14 5.86 -19.40
C ASP A 55 16.56 7.07 -20.14
N GLU A 56 15.24 7.10 -20.35
CA GLU A 56 14.53 8.15 -21.07
C GLU A 56 13.90 9.20 -20.17
N ILE A 57 13.89 8.95 -18.87
CA ILE A 57 13.17 9.76 -17.89
C ILE A 57 13.58 11.25 -17.91
N ASN A 58 14.87 11.52 -18.13
CA ASN A 58 15.39 12.89 -18.20
C ASN A 58 15.10 13.61 -19.53
N LYS A 59 14.62 12.87 -20.53
CA LYS A 59 14.33 13.38 -21.88
C LYS A 59 12.83 13.52 -22.13
N SER A 60 12.01 12.87 -21.32
CA SER A 60 10.56 12.82 -21.47
C SER A 60 9.88 13.85 -20.57
N SER A 61 8.78 14.42 -21.03
CA SER A 61 7.90 15.22 -20.20
C SER A 61 7.23 14.36 -19.11
N MET A 62 6.62 14.99 -18.10
CA MET A 62 5.84 14.27 -17.09
C MET A 62 4.66 13.56 -17.74
N GLU A 63 4.00 14.27 -18.65
CA GLU A 63 2.83 13.78 -19.37
C GLU A 63 3.16 12.55 -20.20
N ASP A 64 4.26 12.58 -20.96
CA ASP A 64 4.70 11.44 -21.78
C ASP A 64 5.01 10.20 -20.92
N LEU A 65 5.64 10.40 -19.75
CA LEU A 65 5.94 9.31 -18.83
C LEU A 65 4.66 8.69 -18.27
N LEU A 66 3.69 9.51 -17.85
CA LEU A 66 2.43 9.03 -17.29
C LEU A 66 1.59 8.26 -18.31
N LEU A 67 1.58 8.72 -19.57
CA LEU A 67 0.93 8.02 -20.67
C LEU A 67 1.65 6.71 -21.02
N SER A 68 2.99 6.72 -21.07
CA SER A 68 3.79 5.53 -21.37
C SER A 68 3.66 4.44 -20.30
N LEU A 69 3.40 4.83 -19.05
CA LEU A 69 3.13 3.93 -17.94
C LEU A 69 1.66 3.53 -17.84
N GLU A 70 0.80 4.06 -18.70
CA GLU A 70 -0.66 3.82 -18.68
C GLU A 70 -1.33 4.17 -17.35
N VAL A 71 -0.79 5.18 -16.64
CA VAL A 71 -1.32 5.65 -15.36
C VAL A 71 -2.15 6.93 -15.48
N ALA A 72 -2.28 7.43 -16.70
CA ALA A 72 -3.10 8.58 -17.07
C ALA A 72 -3.72 8.38 -18.44
N ASP A 73 -4.81 9.11 -18.71
CA ASP A 73 -5.47 9.19 -20.01
C ASP A 73 -5.44 10.63 -20.50
N GLU A 74 -5.19 10.80 -21.81
CA GLU A 74 -5.31 12.08 -22.47
C GLU A 74 -6.78 12.36 -22.80
N THR A 75 -7.26 13.54 -22.41
CA THR A 75 -8.58 14.06 -22.78
C THR A 75 -8.40 15.27 -23.68
N ASP A 76 -9.47 15.76 -24.26
CA ASP A 76 -9.42 16.91 -25.22
C ASP A 76 -8.80 18.18 -24.63
N THR A 77 -8.76 18.31 -23.30
CA THR A 77 -8.35 19.54 -22.61
C THR A 77 -7.21 19.35 -21.61
N GLU A 78 -7.02 18.14 -21.07
CA GLU A 78 -6.06 17.88 -20.01
C GLU A 78 -5.71 16.39 -19.88
N LEU A 79 -4.67 16.10 -19.10
CA LEU A 79 -4.30 14.75 -18.73
C LEU A 79 -5.03 14.35 -17.44
N SER A 80 -5.76 13.24 -17.48
CA SER A 80 -6.53 12.70 -16.35
C SER A 80 -5.79 11.53 -15.71
N ILE A 81 -5.57 11.60 -14.40
CA ILE A 81 -4.81 10.58 -13.66
C ILE A 81 -5.73 9.42 -13.27
N ARG A 82 -5.28 8.19 -13.51
CA ARG A 82 -5.95 6.97 -13.04
C ARG A 82 -5.67 6.71 -11.56
N ASN A 83 -6.52 5.92 -10.90
CA ASN A 83 -6.31 5.53 -9.50
C ASN A 83 -4.95 4.87 -9.27
N ILE A 84 -4.47 4.04 -10.20
CA ILE A 84 -3.14 3.45 -10.11
C ILE A 84 -2.03 4.51 -10.07
N GLY A 85 -2.14 5.57 -10.86
CA GLY A 85 -1.19 6.69 -10.84
C GLY A 85 -1.17 7.38 -9.48
N VAL A 86 -2.35 7.58 -8.88
CA VAL A 86 -2.48 8.14 -7.52
C VAL A 86 -1.80 7.23 -6.48
N LEU A 87 -2.11 5.92 -6.51
CA LEU A 87 -1.56 4.94 -5.56
C LEU A 87 -0.04 4.82 -5.65
N MET A 88 0.51 4.94 -6.86
CA MET A 88 1.92 4.66 -7.13
C MET A 88 2.83 5.88 -7.01
N PHE A 89 2.31 7.12 -7.21
CA PHE A 89 3.17 8.27 -7.45
C PHE A 89 2.78 9.57 -6.73
N THR A 90 1.88 9.48 -5.72
CA THR A 90 1.54 10.64 -4.89
C THR A 90 2.12 10.56 -3.47
N ASP A 91 2.33 11.72 -2.82
CA ASP A 91 2.78 11.78 -1.43
C ASP A 91 1.70 11.29 -0.44
N ARG A 92 0.44 11.49 -0.78
CA ARG A 92 -0.71 11.23 0.10
C ARG A 92 -1.85 10.60 -0.70
N PRO A 93 -1.68 9.33 -1.14
CA PRO A 93 -2.75 8.62 -1.86
C PRO A 93 -4.03 8.51 -1.04
N ASP A 94 -3.94 8.43 0.29
CA ASP A 94 -5.07 8.40 1.23
C ASP A 94 -6.01 9.63 1.13
N ARG A 95 -5.52 10.77 0.66
CA ARG A 95 -6.36 11.97 0.44
C ARG A 95 -7.29 11.83 -0.76
N PHE A 96 -6.92 11.01 -1.71
CA PHE A 96 -7.65 10.76 -2.94
C PHE A 96 -8.46 9.46 -2.87
N ILE A 97 -7.88 8.45 -2.25
CA ILE A 97 -8.40 7.09 -2.10
C ILE A 97 -8.35 6.75 -0.60
N PRO A 98 -9.45 6.83 0.13
CA PRO A 98 -9.50 6.50 1.55
C PRO A 98 -8.93 5.09 1.82
N GLY A 99 -8.17 4.96 2.88
CA GLY A 99 -7.52 3.70 3.25
C GLY A 99 -6.30 3.32 2.40
N ALA A 100 -5.80 4.22 1.52
CA ALA A 100 -4.56 4.01 0.76
C ALA A 100 -3.32 4.35 1.61
N GLN A 101 -3.24 3.76 2.80
CA GLN A 101 -2.16 3.84 3.76
C GLN A 101 -1.97 2.50 4.45
N ILE A 102 -0.87 2.34 5.18
CA ILE A 102 -0.65 1.20 6.08
C ILE A 102 -0.56 1.73 7.50
N ASP A 103 -1.39 1.20 8.39
CA ASP A 103 -1.35 1.51 9.81
C ASP A 103 -0.68 0.35 10.57
N LEU A 104 0.26 0.69 11.46
CA LEU A 104 0.91 -0.27 12.34
C LEU A 104 0.50 0.06 13.77
N VAL A 105 -0.07 -0.93 14.45
CA VAL A 105 -0.47 -0.84 15.85
C VAL A 105 0.31 -1.87 16.66
N LYS A 106 1.08 -1.41 17.64
CA LYS A 106 1.85 -2.28 18.55
C LYS A 106 1.24 -2.22 19.95
N PHE A 107 0.79 -3.35 20.45
CA PHE A 107 0.28 -3.53 21.82
C PHE A 107 1.42 -3.89 22.77
N ASN A 108 1.48 -3.21 23.91
CA ASN A 108 2.50 -3.46 24.92
C ASN A 108 2.06 -4.50 25.98
N THR A 109 0.80 -4.93 25.96
CA THR A 109 0.20 -5.89 26.88
C THR A 109 -0.33 -7.11 26.16
N GLU A 110 -0.42 -8.26 26.87
CA GLU A 110 -1.02 -9.50 26.34
C GLU A 110 -2.53 -9.34 26.12
N GLU A 111 -3.19 -8.53 26.94
CA GLU A 111 -4.61 -8.19 26.83
C GLU A 111 -4.76 -6.97 25.90
N ALA A 112 -4.74 -7.21 24.59
CA ALA A 112 -4.84 -6.15 23.59
C ALA A 112 -6.25 -5.55 23.47
N GLU A 113 -7.30 -6.34 23.75
CA GLU A 113 -8.68 -5.88 23.67
C GLU A 113 -9.02 -4.96 24.85
N GLY A 114 -9.25 -3.67 24.55
CA GLY A 114 -9.60 -2.66 25.54
C GLY A 114 -8.43 -2.02 26.29
N SER A 115 -7.18 -2.32 25.88
CA SER A 115 -6.00 -1.64 26.44
C SER A 115 -5.75 -0.34 25.70
N ASP A 116 -5.59 0.75 26.47
CA ASP A 116 -5.14 2.05 25.94
C ASP A 116 -3.60 2.13 25.81
N ASP A 117 -2.87 1.05 26.16
CA ASP A 117 -1.41 0.98 26.08
C ASP A 117 -0.98 0.35 24.74
N PHE A 118 -1.05 1.16 23.69
CA PHE A 118 -0.58 0.81 22.38
C PHE A 118 0.20 1.98 21.72
N PHE A 119 1.03 1.64 20.77
CA PHE A 119 1.71 2.59 19.89
C PHE A 119 1.15 2.44 18.49
N GLU A 120 0.85 3.56 17.85
CA GLU A 120 0.34 3.59 16.48
C GLU A 120 1.27 4.40 15.58
N LYS A 121 1.46 3.93 14.36
CA LYS A 121 2.21 4.61 13.32
C LYS A 121 1.59 4.36 11.95
N THR A 122 1.32 5.45 11.23
CA THR A 122 0.82 5.38 9.85
C THR A 122 1.95 5.63 8.86
N PHE A 123 1.97 4.82 7.79
CA PHE A 123 2.89 4.95 6.66
C PHE A 123 2.16 5.52 5.46
N TYR A 124 2.65 6.64 4.95
CA TYR A 124 2.11 7.36 3.80
C TYR A 124 3.08 7.29 2.61
N GLY A 125 2.62 7.80 1.47
CA GLY A 125 3.38 7.81 0.22
C GLY A 125 2.88 6.76 -0.76
N PRO A 126 3.58 6.55 -1.88
CA PRO A 126 3.28 5.48 -2.82
C PRO A 126 3.15 4.12 -2.13
N ILE A 127 2.21 3.26 -2.57
CA ILE A 127 1.96 1.97 -1.90
C ILE A 127 3.21 1.09 -1.82
N TRP A 128 4.05 1.08 -2.87
CA TRP A 128 5.32 0.34 -2.87
C TRP A 128 6.32 0.87 -1.84
N LYS A 129 6.30 2.19 -1.60
CA LYS A 129 7.14 2.82 -0.57
C LYS A 129 6.60 2.53 0.83
N GLN A 130 5.28 2.55 1.02
CA GLN A 130 4.64 2.18 2.30
C GLN A 130 5.03 0.75 2.73
N VAL A 131 5.01 -0.20 1.78
CA VAL A 131 5.44 -1.59 2.03
C VAL A 131 6.90 -1.63 2.49
N ARG A 132 7.79 -0.93 1.79
CA ARG A 132 9.21 -0.84 2.17
C ARG A 132 9.38 -0.23 3.56
N ASP A 133 8.76 0.92 3.80
CA ASP A 133 8.90 1.67 5.04
C ASP A 133 8.37 0.89 6.27
N VAL A 134 7.23 0.17 6.14
CA VAL A 134 6.71 -0.64 7.24
C VAL A 134 7.58 -1.86 7.52
N LEU A 135 8.10 -2.51 6.47
CA LEU A 135 9.02 -3.65 6.62
C LEU A 135 10.36 -3.22 7.24
N ASP A 136 10.91 -2.10 6.83
CA ASP A 136 12.12 -1.52 7.43
C ASP A 136 11.90 -1.17 8.90
N TYR A 137 10.73 -0.61 9.22
CA TYR A 137 10.36 -0.32 10.60
C TYR A 137 10.26 -1.60 11.45
N ILE A 138 9.59 -2.64 10.94
CA ILE A 138 9.46 -3.93 11.62
C ILE A 138 10.83 -4.56 11.81
N ASN A 139 11.66 -4.58 10.78
CA ASN A 139 13.00 -5.15 10.84
C ASN A 139 13.89 -4.45 11.87
N THR A 140 13.76 -3.13 11.98
CA THR A 140 14.62 -2.32 12.88
C THR A 140 14.12 -2.31 14.33
N ASN A 141 12.79 -2.36 14.55
CA ASN A 141 12.21 -2.06 15.88
C ASN A 141 11.48 -3.25 16.51
N ILE A 142 11.21 -4.31 15.75
CA ILE A 142 10.37 -5.43 16.20
C ILE A 142 11.10 -6.77 16.10
N ILE A 143 11.89 -6.96 15.03
CA ILE A 143 12.66 -8.19 14.86
C ILE A 143 13.87 -8.16 15.79
N GLU A 144 13.95 -9.17 16.66
CA GLU A 144 15.05 -9.36 17.61
C GLU A 144 15.78 -10.66 17.32
N GLU A 145 17.13 -10.59 17.29
CA GLU A 145 17.99 -11.78 17.26
C GLU A 145 18.10 -12.36 18.67
N LYS A 146 17.73 -13.62 18.84
CA LYS A 146 17.91 -14.39 20.07
C LYS A 146 19.05 -15.38 19.91
N VAL A 147 20.01 -15.33 20.82
CA VAL A 147 21.16 -16.23 20.86
C VAL A 147 20.96 -17.23 22.00
N VAL A 148 20.84 -18.51 21.66
CA VAL A 148 20.73 -19.57 22.65
C VAL A 148 22.02 -20.37 22.70
N LYS A 149 22.65 -20.42 23.87
CA LYS A 149 23.79 -21.29 24.14
C LYS A 149 23.29 -22.70 24.46
N ILE A 150 23.66 -23.66 23.61
CA ILE A 150 23.36 -25.07 23.86
C ILE A 150 24.44 -25.61 24.80
N GLN A 151 23.98 -26.16 25.92
CA GLN A 151 24.88 -26.73 26.91
C GLN A 151 25.67 -27.94 26.33
N GLY A 152 27.00 -27.85 26.30
CA GLY A 152 27.87 -28.89 25.73
C GLY A 152 28.28 -28.69 24.27
N ARG A 153 27.88 -27.59 23.61
CA ARG A 153 28.39 -27.19 22.30
C ARG A 153 29.13 -25.86 22.36
N ALA A 154 30.20 -25.75 21.61
CA ALA A 154 30.97 -24.49 21.47
C ALA A 154 30.21 -23.44 20.65
N GLU A 155 29.25 -23.86 19.82
CA GLU A 155 28.45 -23.03 18.93
C GLU A 155 27.13 -22.65 19.60
N SER A 156 26.71 -21.39 19.41
CA SER A 156 25.42 -20.87 19.82
C SER A 156 24.48 -20.90 18.63
N GLU A 157 23.23 -21.28 18.85
CA GLU A 157 22.20 -21.12 17.84
C GLU A 157 21.63 -19.72 17.89
N ARG A 158 21.47 -19.11 16.69
CA ARG A 158 20.86 -17.80 16.50
C ARG A 158 19.55 -17.98 15.79
N TYR A 159 18.51 -17.34 16.29
CA TYR A 159 17.21 -17.28 15.62
C TYR A 159 16.55 -15.93 15.84
N PHE A 160 15.72 -15.55 14.89
CA PHE A 160 14.93 -14.33 15.01
C PHE A 160 13.54 -14.68 15.56
N ASN A 161 12.96 -13.74 16.34
CA ASN A 161 11.61 -13.91 16.88
C ASN A 161 10.57 -14.04 15.78
N TYR A 162 10.77 -13.34 14.65
CA TYR A 162 9.93 -13.42 13.44
C TYR A 162 10.79 -13.60 12.19
N PRO A 163 10.42 -14.52 11.28
CA PRO A 163 11.12 -14.69 10.01
C PRO A 163 10.74 -13.54 9.06
N TYR A 164 11.73 -12.73 8.67
CA TYR A 164 11.52 -11.55 7.81
C TYR A 164 10.79 -11.88 6.50
N ASN A 165 11.18 -12.96 5.82
CA ASN A 165 10.57 -13.35 4.54
C ASN A 165 9.07 -13.64 4.66
N ALA A 166 8.62 -14.22 5.79
CA ALA A 166 7.20 -14.45 6.01
C ALA A 166 6.41 -13.15 6.24
N LEU A 167 7.03 -12.19 6.92
CA LEU A 167 6.44 -10.86 7.12
C LEU A 167 6.37 -10.07 5.82
N GLU A 168 7.43 -10.11 5.01
CA GLU A 168 7.45 -9.49 3.70
C GLU A 168 6.33 -10.03 2.81
N GLU A 169 6.21 -11.36 2.71
CA GLU A 169 5.14 -11.99 1.94
C GLU A 169 3.75 -11.60 2.46
N ALA A 170 3.55 -11.59 3.78
CA ALA A 170 2.26 -11.24 4.37
C ALA A 170 1.87 -9.78 4.09
N VAL A 171 2.79 -8.83 4.25
CA VAL A 171 2.55 -7.40 3.98
C VAL A 171 2.30 -7.14 2.50
N VAL A 172 3.12 -7.72 1.63
CA VAL A 172 2.95 -7.61 0.17
C VAL A 172 1.59 -8.16 -0.24
N ASN A 173 1.21 -9.35 0.24
CA ASN A 173 -0.07 -9.97 -0.06
C ASN A 173 -1.25 -9.14 0.47
N ALA A 174 -1.15 -8.58 1.68
CA ALA A 174 -2.19 -7.73 2.24
C ALA A 174 -2.43 -6.49 1.37
N VAL A 175 -1.37 -5.82 0.91
CA VAL A 175 -1.47 -4.64 0.03
C VAL A 175 -1.96 -5.01 -1.37
N PHE A 176 -1.47 -6.12 -1.94
CA PHE A 176 -1.83 -6.55 -3.29
C PHE A 176 -3.28 -7.01 -3.40
N HIS A 177 -3.81 -7.66 -2.36
CA HIS A 177 -5.19 -8.16 -2.34
C HIS A 177 -6.18 -7.19 -1.72
N LYS A 178 -5.72 -6.03 -1.23
CA LYS A 178 -6.61 -5.01 -0.69
C LYS A 178 -7.56 -4.49 -1.78
N SER A 179 -8.85 -4.46 -1.46
CA SER A 179 -9.81 -3.68 -2.22
C SER A 179 -9.70 -2.20 -1.84
N TYR A 180 -9.17 -1.38 -2.73
CA TYR A 180 -9.11 0.08 -2.51
C TYR A 180 -10.47 0.79 -2.70
N ARG A 181 -11.55 0.05 -2.88
CA ARG A 181 -12.93 0.55 -2.77
C ARG A 181 -13.36 0.68 -1.32
N GLU A 182 -12.79 -0.17 -0.46
CA GLU A 182 -13.03 -0.16 0.98
C GLU A 182 -12.12 0.88 1.65
N PRO A 183 -12.66 1.74 2.53
CA PRO A 183 -11.91 2.84 3.12
C PRO A 183 -10.97 2.41 4.25
N GLU A 184 -11.06 1.16 4.72
CA GLU A 184 -10.22 0.64 5.78
C GLU A 184 -8.77 0.45 5.26
N PRO A 185 -7.74 0.90 6.00
CA PRO A 185 -6.34 0.70 5.63
C PRO A 185 -5.91 -0.77 5.79
N VAL A 186 -4.76 -1.12 5.23
CA VAL A 186 -4.04 -2.32 5.67
C VAL A 186 -3.53 -2.03 7.07
N GLU A 187 -3.86 -2.88 8.04
CA GLU A 187 -3.43 -2.74 9.41
C GLU A 187 -2.50 -3.89 9.81
N VAL A 188 -1.30 -3.54 10.28
CA VAL A 188 -0.33 -4.47 10.83
C VAL A 188 -0.40 -4.40 12.34
N ARG A 189 -0.94 -5.44 12.98
CA ARG A 189 -1.07 -5.54 14.44
C ARG A 189 0.05 -6.36 15.02
N ILE A 190 0.81 -5.76 15.92
CA ILE A 190 1.93 -6.39 16.62
C ILE A 190 1.51 -6.60 18.07
N TYR A 191 1.42 -7.86 18.46
CA TYR A 191 1.17 -8.30 19.82
C TYR A 191 2.47 -8.76 20.48
N VAL A 192 2.43 -9.07 21.76
CA VAL A 192 3.61 -9.56 22.50
C VAL A 192 4.13 -10.88 21.93
N ASP A 193 3.24 -11.71 21.40
CA ASP A 193 3.53 -13.08 20.93
C ASP A 193 3.34 -13.33 19.42
N ARG A 194 2.73 -12.37 18.68
CA ARG A 194 2.40 -12.54 17.26
C ARG A 194 2.29 -11.22 16.51
N ILE A 195 2.36 -11.32 15.18
CA ILE A 195 2.03 -10.24 14.23
C ILE A 195 0.84 -10.70 13.38
N MET A 196 -0.14 -9.82 13.16
CA MET A 196 -1.33 -10.06 12.35
C MET A 196 -1.47 -8.97 11.30
#